data_43ef0b217c5c82ebf4486e6dd0d401d1
#
_entry.id   43ef0b217c5c82ebf4486e6dd0d401d1
#
_cell.length_a   1.000
_cell.length_b   1.000
_cell.length_c   1.000
_cell.angle_alpha   90.00
_cell.angle_beta   90.00
_cell.angle_gamma   90.00
#
_symmetry.space_group_name_H-M   'P 1'
#
loop_
_entity.id
_entity.type
_entity.pdbx_description
1 polymer ?
#
loop_
_entity_poly.entity_id
_entity_poly.type
_entity_poly.pdbx_seq_one_letter_code
_entity_poly.pdbx_strand_id
1 'polypeptide(L)'
;MWAVITVILLLSIYIVYNGLETLGRLNQVMLPVLVLFAIAVVILTMDEKKDYSNLLPFFGKGIYPVSLGSLAVMGWFGEFAIMGMVLPYVQHPTKLVKTGIYSTLITLIFFLGPITGPIALFGPEEAAKMAFPTFSEVRYIQAGDVINRFDAIAILFWTVGLMIRISLFFYGLCLGTAQFFKTNTYKPFVIPFAWLIGVGAFFFAKNYSEINEFLFQSYVPINIIMGAAFPLLFLCIAMMLIKKKAV
;
A
#
# COMPACT_ATOMS: atom_id res chain seq x y z
N MET A 1 16.64 -2.53 13.99
CA MET A 1 15.29 -1.92 13.92
C MET A 1 15.35 -0.39 14.01
N TRP A 2 15.92 0.21 15.09
CA TRP A 2 16.02 1.66 15.30
C TRP A 2 16.62 2.41 14.10
N ALA A 3 17.77 1.97 13.59
CA ALA A 3 18.45 2.62 12.47
C ALA A 3 17.59 2.67 11.20
N VAL A 4 16.88 1.61 10.86
CA VAL A 4 16.01 1.55 9.67
C VAL A 4 14.84 2.52 9.78
N ILE A 5 14.17 2.55 10.94
CA ILE A 5 13.06 3.49 11.20
C ILE A 5 13.56 4.93 11.10
N THR A 6 14.71 5.24 11.70
CA THR A 6 15.29 6.58 11.67
C THR A 6 15.64 7.01 10.25
N VAL A 7 16.28 6.15 9.46
CA VAL A 7 16.62 6.46 8.06
C VAL A 7 15.38 6.70 7.22
N ILE A 8 14.37 5.81 7.30
CA ILE A 8 13.10 5.99 6.57
C ILE A 8 12.42 7.30 6.97
N LEU A 9 12.40 7.61 8.27
CA LEU A 9 11.79 8.84 8.77
C LEU A 9 12.51 10.09 8.28
N LEU A 10 13.84 10.12 8.32
CA LEU A 10 14.65 11.24 7.82
C LEU A 10 14.43 11.47 6.33
N LEU A 11 14.42 10.41 5.54
CA LEU A 11 14.13 10.49 4.10
C LEU A 11 12.69 10.98 3.85
N SER A 12 11.74 10.50 4.63
CA SER A 12 10.34 10.94 4.54
C SER A 12 10.18 12.41 4.91
N ILE A 13 10.88 12.90 5.95
CA ILE A 13 10.93 14.33 6.30
C ILE A 13 11.44 15.14 5.12
N TYR A 14 12.56 14.72 4.50
CA TYR A 14 13.13 15.41 3.35
C TYR A 14 12.14 15.49 2.19
N ILE A 15 11.49 14.37 1.84
CA ILE A 15 10.51 14.29 0.76
C ILE A 15 9.33 15.22 1.04
N VAL A 16 8.74 15.12 2.24
CA VAL A 16 7.54 15.90 2.62
C VAL A 16 7.86 17.39 2.70
N TYR A 17 9.00 17.75 3.23
CA TYR A 17 9.42 19.17 3.33
C TYR A 17 9.56 19.84 1.95
N ASN A 18 10.04 19.07 0.94
CA ASN A 18 10.16 19.53 -0.45
C ASN A 18 8.85 19.43 -1.25
N GLY A 19 7.82 18.78 -0.72
CA GLY A 19 6.46 18.83 -1.23
C GLY A 19 6.07 17.73 -2.21
N LEU A 20 4.81 17.83 -2.67
CA LEU A 20 4.16 16.82 -3.51
C LEU A 20 4.90 16.58 -4.83
N GLU A 21 5.53 17.60 -5.39
CA GLU A 21 6.29 17.47 -6.64
C GLU A 21 7.50 16.54 -6.48
N THR A 22 8.23 16.66 -5.38
CA THR A 22 9.37 15.77 -5.07
C THR A 22 8.91 14.32 -4.93
N LEU A 23 7.80 14.11 -4.23
CA LEU A 23 7.19 12.78 -4.08
C LEU A 23 6.74 12.22 -5.44
N GLY A 24 6.12 13.04 -6.28
CA GLY A 24 5.70 12.64 -7.63
C GLY A 24 6.88 12.27 -8.53
N ARG A 25 7.94 13.07 -8.54
CA ARG A 25 9.18 12.82 -9.33
C ARG A 25 9.88 11.55 -8.84
N LEU A 26 9.99 11.35 -7.52
CA LEU A 26 10.55 10.13 -6.94
C LEU A 26 9.75 8.91 -7.39
N ASN A 27 8.42 8.96 -7.30
CA ASN A 27 7.56 7.87 -7.71
C ASN A 27 7.64 7.60 -9.23
N GLN A 28 7.77 8.64 -10.05
CA GLN A 28 7.92 8.50 -11.51
C GLN A 28 9.18 7.71 -11.87
N VAL A 29 10.28 7.84 -11.13
CA VAL A 29 11.52 7.09 -11.34
C VAL A 29 11.41 5.69 -10.72
N MET A 30 10.88 5.59 -9.51
CA MET A 30 10.85 4.33 -8.76
C MET A 30 9.79 3.35 -9.25
N LEU A 31 8.64 3.82 -9.71
CA LEU A 31 7.55 2.95 -10.17
C LEU A 31 7.96 1.99 -11.30
N PRO A 32 8.59 2.43 -12.40
CA PRO A 32 9.07 1.52 -13.43
C PRO A 32 10.05 0.47 -12.90
N VAL A 33 10.93 0.87 -11.98
CA VAL A 33 11.93 -0.02 -11.37
C VAL A 33 11.24 -1.07 -10.49
N LEU A 34 10.26 -0.66 -9.68
CA LEU A 34 9.45 -1.58 -8.86
C LEU A 34 8.64 -2.55 -9.72
N VAL A 35 8.07 -2.07 -10.83
CA VAL A 35 7.34 -2.90 -11.79
C VAL A 35 8.25 -3.93 -12.43
N LEU A 36 9.42 -3.52 -12.92
CA LEU A 36 10.41 -4.44 -13.49
C LEU A 36 10.87 -5.48 -12.47
N PHE A 37 11.10 -5.06 -11.23
CA PHE A 37 11.44 -5.99 -10.14
C PHE A 37 10.31 -6.99 -9.88
N ALA A 38 9.05 -6.55 -9.80
CA ALA A 38 7.91 -7.44 -9.61
C ALA A 38 7.77 -8.46 -10.75
N ILE A 39 7.98 -8.02 -12.00
CA ILE A 39 8.00 -8.92 -13.16
C ILE A 39 9.15 -9.92 -13.05
N ALA A 40 10.35 -9.47 -12.68
CA ALA A 40 11.50 -10.35 -12.48
C ALA A 40 11.23 -11.41 -11.39
N VAL A 41 10.61 -11.04 -10.27
CA VAL A 41 10.20 -11.98 -9.22
C VAL A 41 9.26 -13.04 -9.80
N VAL A 42 8.22 -12.63 -10.54
CA VAL A 42 7.27 -13.57 -11.15
C VAL A 42 7.99 -14.54 -12.09
N ILE A 43 8.87 -14.05 -12.98
CA ILE A 43 9.60 -14.88 -13.92
C ILE A 43 10.54 -15.85 -13.20
N LEU A 44 11.31 -15.35 -12.23
CA LEU A 44 12.30 -16.16 -11.51
C LEU A 44 11.66 -17.18 -10.55
N THR A 45 10.41 -16.95 -10.15
CA THR A 45 9.64 -17.91 -9.34
C THR A 45 8.79 -18.85 -10.18
N MET A 46 8.72 -18.69 -11.51
CA MET A 46 8.10 -19.65 -12.44
C MET A 46 9.02 -20.87 -12.62
N ASP A 47 9.20 -21.62 -11.55
CA ASP A 47 9.97 -22.87 -11.56
C ASP A 47 9.00 -24.07 -11.60
N GLU A 48 9.49 -25.24 -12.04
CA GLU A 48 8.78 -26.52 -12.06
C GLU A 48 8.25 -26.95 -10.68
N LYS A 49 8.75 -26.30 -9.62
CA LYS A 49 8.34 -26.54 -8.23
C LYS A 49 6.99 -25.94 -7.85
N LYS A 50 6.43 -25.02 -8.66
CA LYS A 50 5.10 -24.45 -8.40
C LYS A 50 4.00 -25.37 -8.89
N ASP A 51 3.20 -25.86 -7.97
CA ASP A 51 2.00 -26.62 -8.29
C ASP A 51 0.77 -25.70 -8.26
N TYR A 52 0.32 -25.26 -9.41
CA TYR A 52 -0.86 -24.41 -9.55
C TYR A 52 -2.18 -25.13 -9.22
N SER A 53 -2.17 -26.46 -9.07
CA SER A 53 -3.32 -27.21 -8.58
C SER A 53 -3.66 -26.85 -7.12
N ASN A 54 -2.69 -26.36 -6.36
CA ASN A 54 -2.87 -25.85 -5.00
C ASN A 54 -3.81 -24.61 -4.91
N LEU A 55 -4.07 -23.96 -6.04
CA LEU A 55 -5.04 -22.86 -6.10
C LEU A 55 -6.48 -23.36 -6.23
N LEU A 56 -6.68 -24.65 -6.48
CA LEU A 56 -8.00 -25.25 -6.67
C LEU A 56 -8.38 -26.13 -5.46
N PRO A 57 -9.67 -26.24 -5.15
CA PRO A 57 -10.82 -25.52 -5.69
C PRO A 57 -10.98 -24.14 -5.05
N PHE A 58 -11.26 -23.08 -5.84
CA PHE A 58 -11.40 -21.70 -5.34
C PHE A 58 -12.45 -21.53 -4.22
N PHE A 59 -13.48 -22.35 -4.22
CA PHE A 59 -14.58 -22.30 -3.23
C PHE A 59 -14.67 -23.57 -2.38
N GLY A 60 -13.58 -24.32 -2.22
CA GLY A 60 -13.58 -25.60 -1.50
C GLY A 60 -14.08 -25.55 -0.07
N LYS A 61 -13.91 -24.40 0.61
CA LYS A 61 -14.41 -24.13 1.96
C LYS A 61 -15.68 -23.23 1.96
N GLY A 62 -16.34 -23.07 0.83
CA GLY A 62 -17.51 -22.21 0.66
C GLY A 62 -17.16 -20.74 0.39
N ILE A 63 -18.19 -19.91 0.17
CA ILE A 63 -18.05 -18.50 -0.19
C ILE A 63 -17.67 -17.60 1.00
N TYR A 64 -18.02 -18.00 2.22
CA TYR A 64 -17.81 -17.18 3.41
C TYR A 64 -16.33 -16.88 3.71
N PRO A 65 -15.39 -17.83 3.73
CA PRO A 65 -13.97 -17.54 3.90
C PRO A 65 -13.41 -16.66 2.78
N VAL A 66 -13.88 -16.84 1.55
CA VAL A 66 -13.47 -16.02 0.40
C VAL A 66 -13.92 -14.57 0.57
N SER A 67 -15.17 -14.35 1.03
CA SER A 67 -15.68 -13.00 1.30
C SER A 67 -14.91 -12.30 2.43
N LEU A 68 -14.55 -13.02 3.49
CA LEU A 68 -13.71 -12.46 4.56
C LEU A 68 -12.31 -12.07 4.06
N GLY A 69 -11.67 -12.92 3.26
CA GLY A 69 -10.38 -12.62 2.66
C GLY A 69 -10.44 -11.42 1.72
N SER A 70 -11.52 -11.28 0.95
CA SER A 70 -11.71 -10.12 0.05
C SER A 70 -11.88 -8.80 0.81
N LEU A 71 -12.50 -8.81 2.01
CA LEU A 71 -12.57 -7.61 2.85
C LEU A 71 -11.20 -7.09 3.27
N ALA A 72 -10.23 -7.97 3.55
CA ALA A 72 -8.86 -7.57 3.86
C ALA A 72 -8.21 -6.83 2.68
N VAL A 73 -8.38 -7.35 1.46
CA VAL A 73 -7.89 -6.72 0.23
C VAL A 73 -8.60 -5.38 -0.01
N MET A 74 -9.92 -5.31 0.19
CA MET A 74 -10.67 -4.05 0.10
C MET A 74 -10.16 -2.99 1.08
N GLY A 75 -9.77 -3.38 2.30
CA GLY A 75 -9.16 -2.48 3.26
C GLY A 75 -7.87 -1.85 2.73
N TRP A 76 -7.04 -2.58 2.00
CA TRP A 76 -5.84 -2.02 1.38
C TRP A 76 -6.16 -1.05 0.24
N PHE A 77 -7.17 -1.34 -0.58
CA PHE A 77 -7.65 -0.38 -1.58
C PHE A 77 -8.27 0.87 -0.97
N GLY A 78 -8.76 0.81 0.27
CA GLY A 78 -9.26 1.98 1.00
C GLY A 78 -8.22 3.10 1.19
N GLU A 79 -6.92 2.80 1.10
CA GLU A 79 -5.85 3.81 1.11
C GLU A 79 -5.94 4.81 -0.05
N PHE A 80 -6.64 4.48 -1.12
CA PHE A 80 -6.92 5.43 -2.19
C PHE A 80 -7.64 6.70 -1.71
N ALA A 81 -8.26 6.68 -0.53
CA ALA A 81 -8.85 7.87 0.09
C ALA A 81 -7.86 9.04 0.19
N ILE A 82 -6.55 8.77 0.36
CA ILE A 82 -5.49 9.79 0.41
C ILE A 82 -5.42 10.61 -0.89
N MET A 83 -5.88 10.05 -2.01
CA MET A 83 -5.94 10.77 -3.29
C MET A 83 -6.82 12.01 -3.19
N GLY A 84 -7.86 12.01 -2.32
CA GLY A 84 -8.68 13.20 -2.07
C GLY A 84 -7.86 14.42 -1.67
N MET A 85 -6.72 14.23 -1.00
CA MET A 85 -5.79 15.30 -0.62
C MET A 85 -4.89 15.75 -1.78
N VAL A 86 -4.66 14.88 -2.76
CA VAL A 86 -3.76 15.13 -3.90
C VAL A 86 -4.50 15.66 -5.13
N LEU A 87 -5.74 15.24 -5.32
CA LEU A 87 -6.58 15.60 -6.49
C LEU A 87 -6.64 17.10 -6.81
N PRO A 88 -6.75 18.03 -5.83
CA PRO A 88 -6.78 19.47 -6.10
C PRO A 88 -5.52 20.00 -6.79
N TYR A 89 -4.40 19.29 -6.70
CA TYR A 89 -3.11 19.68 -7.27
C TYR A 89 -2.83 19.08 -8.64
N VAL A 90 -3.77 18.27 -9.19
CA VAL A 90 -3.59 17.64 -10.50
C VAL A 90 -3.95 18.59 -11.62
N GLN A 91 -3.03 18.76 -12.58
CA GLN A 91 -3.17 19.71 -13.70
C GLN A 91 -4.29 19.34 -14.70
N HIS A 92 -4.61 18.03 -14.86
CA HIS A 92 -5.58 17.54 -15.82
C HIS A 92 -6.71 16.74 -15.18
N PRO A 93 -7.68 17.40 -14.51
CA PRO A 93 -8.75 16.72 -13.78
C PRO A 93 -9.64 15.84 -14.66
N THR A 94 -9.80 16.17 -15.94
CA THR A 94 -10.61 15.38 -16.89
C THR A 94 -10.09 13.95 -17.13
N LYS A 95 -8.79 13.70 -16.91
CA LYS A 95 -8.17 12.39 -17.09
C LYS A 95 -8.16 11.55 -15.79
N LEU A 96 -8.52 12.13 -14.65
CA LEU A 96 -8.38 11.49 -13.33
C LEU A 96 -9.15 10.17 -13.22
N VAL A 97 -10.40 10.14 -13.64
CA VAL A 97 -11.22 8.94 -13.57
C VAL A 97 -10.61 7.80 -14.38
N LYS A 98 -10.22 8.10 -15.63
CA LYS A 98 -9.59 7.13 -16.51
C LYS A 98 -8.26 6.62 -15.93
N THR A 99 -7.41 7.52 -15.45
CA THR A 99 -6.13 7.17 -14.82
C THR A 99 -6.36 6.35 -13.55
N GLY A 100 -7.33 6.72 -12.71
CA GLY A 100 -7.68 5.97 -11.50
C GLY A 100 -8.10 4.54 -11.81
N ILE A 101 -8.98 4.33 -12.80
CA ILE A 101 -9.40 3.00 -13.23
C ILE A 101 -8.20 2.17 -13.69
N TYR A 102 -7.36 2.71 -14.57
CA TYR A 102 -6.16 1.99 -15.04
C TYR A 102 -5.19 1.67 -13.90
N SER A 103 -4.93 2.62 -13.00
CA SER A 103 -4.07 2.39 -11.84
C SER A 103 -4.61 1.26 -10.95
N THR A 104 -5.92 1.25 -10.70
CA THR A 104 -6.57 0.20 -9.91
C THR A 104 -6.46 -1.17 -10.59
N LEU A 105 -6.71 -1.25 -11.90
CA LEU A 105 -6.59 -2.50 -12.65
C LEU A 105 -5.15 -3.03 -12.68
N ILE A 106 -4.18 -2.14 -12.90
CA ILE A 106 -2.76 -2.51 -12.87
C ILE A 106 -2.39 -3.01 -11.47
N THR A 107 -2.79 -2.29 -10.41
CA THR A 107 -2.53 -2.72 -9.03
C THR A 107 -3.16 -4.08 -8.75
N LEU A 108 -4.39 -4.34 -9.20
CA LEU A 108 -5.05 -5.63 -9.04
C LEU A 108 -4.24 -6.76 -9.68
N ILE A 109 -3.75 -6.56 -10.91
CA ILE A 109 -2.92 -7.55 -11.62
C ILE A 109 -1.64 -7.83 -10.82
N PHE A 110 -0.96 -6.78 -10.34
CA PHE A 110 0.25 -6.93 -9.53
C PHE A 110 -0.01 -7.60 -8.17
N PHE A 111 -1.21 -7.48 -7.63
CA PHE A 111 -1.59 -8.15 -6.38
C PHE A 111 -1.75 -9.67 -6.54
N LEU A 112 -2.05 -10.15 -7.74
CA LEU A 112 -2.23 -11.58 -7.99
C LEU A 112 -0.94 -12.37 -7.70
N GLY A 113 0.22 -11.85 -8.10
CA GLY A 113 1.50 -12.53 -7.88
C GLY A 113 1.79 -12.85 -6.41
N PRO A 114 1.84 -11.85 -5.51
CA PRO A 114 2.07 -12.06 -4.08
C PRO A 114 1.03 -12.93 -3.36
N ILE A 115 -0.17 -13.08 -3.91
CA ILE A 115 -1.21 -13.93 -3.33
C ILE A 115 -1.09 -15.37 -3.86
N THR A 116 -0.98 -15.54 -5.17
CA THR A 116 -1.02 -16.87 -5.79
C THR A 116 0.31 -17.58 -5.75
N GLY A 117 1.43 -16.84 -5.82
CA GLY A 117 2.77 -17.41 -5.87
C GLY A 117 3.11 -18.28 -4.64
N PRO A 118 3.00 -17.76 -3.41
CA PRO A 118 3.25 -18.55 -2.22
C PRO A 118 2.32 -19.76 -2.06
N ILE A 119 1.05 -19.62 -2.46
CA ILE A 119 0.09 -20.73 -2.40
C ILE A 119 0.48 -21.81 -3.39
N ALA A 120 0.88 -21.46 -4.60
CA ALA A 120 1.33 -22.42 -5.60
C ALA A 120 2.63 -23.15 -5.18
N LEU A 121 3.53 -22.45 -4.46
CA LEU A 121 4.82 -23.00 -4.07
C LEU A 121 4.76 -23.84 -2.80
N PHE A 122 4.06 -23.38 -1.76
CA PHE A 122 4.05 -23.97 -0.42
C PHE A 122 2.75 -24.73 -0.11
N GLY A 123 1.73 -24.57 -0.94
CA GLY A 123 0.37 -25.02 -0.64
C GLY A 123 -0.39 -24.05 0.29
N PRO A 124 -1.75 -24.14 0.30
CA PRO A 124 -2.59 -23.19 1.01
C PRO A 124 -2.43 -23.25 2.54
N GLU A 125 -2.18 -24.43 3.11
CA GLU A 125 -2.09 -24.61 4.56
C GLU A 125 -0.77 -24.05 5.12
N GLU A 126 0.34 -24.27 4.45
CA GLU A 126 1.65 -23.76 4.87
C GLU A 126 1.76 -22.25 4.60
N ALA A 127 1.28 -21.77 3.45
CA ALA A 127 1.25 -20.36 3.14
C ALA A 127 0.43 -19.54 4.18
N ALA A 128 -0.66 -20.12 4.69
CA ALA A 128 -1.50 -19.48 5.71
C ALA A 128 -0.82 -19.35 7.08
N LYS A 129 0.18 -20.18 7.40
CA LYS A 129 0.93 -20.13 8.66
C LYS A 129 2.11 -19.16 8.61
N MET A 130 2.53 -18.75 7.43
CA MET A 130 3.69 -17.89 7.24
C MET A 130 3.37 -16.43 7.59
N ALA A 131 4.25 -15.77 8.35
CA ALA A 131 4.13 -14.34 8.63
C ALA A 131 4.29 -13.48 7.37
N PHE A 132 5.20 -13.87 6.47
CA PHE A 132 5.52 -13.15 5.24
C PHE A 132 5.64 -14.12 4.06
N PRO A 133 4.50 -14.65 3.52
CA PRO A 133 4.52 -15.69 2.49
C PRO A 133 5.29 -15.28 1.23
N THR A 134 5.05 -14.08 0.72
CA THR A 134 5.72 -13.54 -0.48
C THR A 134 7.23 -13.39 -0.27
N PHE A 135 7.65 -12.99 0.92
CA PHE A 135 9.09 -12.92 1.24
C PHE A 135 9.73 -14.31 1.26
N SER A 136 9.03 -15.29 1.83
CA SER A 136 9.48 -16.69 1.83
C SER A 136 9.59 -17.25 0.40
N GLU A 137 8.67 -16.91 -0.49
CA GLU A 137 8.74 -17.25 -1.91
C GLU A 137 9.99 -16.65 -2.57
N VAL A 138 10.24 -15.35 -2.36
CA VAL A 138 11.41 -14.67 -2.92
C VAL A 138 12.72 -15.26 -2.42
N ARG A 139 12.80 -15.67 -1.16
CA ARG A 139 13.96 -16.37 -0.60
C ARG A 139 14.21 -17.75 -1.23
N TYR A 140 13.18 -18.34 -1.82
CA TYR A 140 13.28 -19.63 -2.50
C TYR A 140 13.93 -19.51 -3.89
N ILE A 141 14.06 -18.28 -4.42
CA ILE A 141 14.72 -18.05 -5.70
C ILE A 141 16.21 -18.35 -5.57
N GLN A 142 16.66 -19.39 -6.20
CA GLN A 142 18.06 -19.73 -6.39
C GLN A 142 18.41 -19.55 -7.87
N ALA A 143 18.79 -18.33 -8.25
CA ALA A 143 19.17 -18.02 -9.62
C ALA A 143 20.68 -18.27 -9.83
N GLY A 144 21.09 -19.55 -9.83
CA GLY A 144 22.47 -19.97 -10.04
C GLY A 144 23.43 -19.52 -8.93
N ASP A 145 24.73 -19.71 -9.14
CA ASP A 145 25.78 -19.33 -8.17
C ASP A 145 25.99 -17.82 -8.01
N VAL A 146 25.41 -17.00 -8.91
CA VAL A 146 25.67 -15.56 -8.99
C VAL A 146 24.70 -14.73 -8.13
N ILE A 147 23.48 -15.19 -7.90
CA ILE A 147 22.43 -14.44 -7.16
C ILE A 147 21.94 -15.28 -5.97
N ASN A 148 22.78 -15.48 -4.99
CA ASN A 148 22.44 -16.22 -3.77
C ASN A 148 21.66 -15.38 -2.73
N ARG A 149 21.44 -14.07 -2.96
CA ARG A 149 20.81 -13.14 -2.00
C ARG A 149 19.79 -12.24 -2.66
N PHE A 150 18.90 -12.82 -3.44
CA PHE A 150 17.81 -12.07 -4.08
C PHE A 150 16.84 -11.48 -3.04
N ASP A 151 16.76 -12.10 -1.87
CA ASP A 151 16.02 -11.61 -0.71
C ASP A 151 16.46 -10.23 -0.24
N ALA A 152 17.76 -9.94 -0.26
CA ALA A 152 18.27 -8.62 0.12
C ALA A 152 17.81 -7.51 -0.85
N ILE A 153 17.78 -7.83 -2.15
CA ILE A 153 17.27 -6.94 -3.19
C ILE A 153 15.77 -6.70 -2.98
N ALA A 154 15.01 -7.74 -2.69
CA ALA A 154 13.58 -7.64 -2.41
C ALA A 154 13.29 -6.73 -1.20
N ILE A 155 14.04 -6.89 -0.09
CA ILE A 155 13.91 -6.03 1.10
C ILE A 155 14.16 -4.57 0.74
N LEU A 156 15.17 -4.29 -0.09
CA LEU A 156 15.47 -2.93 -0.52
C LEU A 156 14.29 -2.33 -1.30
N PHE A 157 13.74 -3.05 -2.28
CA PHE A 157 12.60 -2.57 -3.06
C PHE A 157 11.35 -2.37 -2.20
N TRP A 158 11.04 -3.29 -1.29
CA TRP A 158 9.93 -3.11 -0.35
C TRP A 158 10.13 -1.90 0.57
N THR A 159 11.36 -1.68 1.04
CA THR A 159 11.69 -0.53 1.90
C THR A 159 11.49 0.78 1.15
N VAL A 160 11.90 0.86 -0.11
CA VAL A 160 11.67 2.05 -0.96
C VAL A 160 10.18 2.28 -1.19
N GLY A 161 9.42 1.23 -1.50
CA GLY A 161 7.96 1.33 -1.65
C GLY A 161 7.26 1.82 -0.38
N LEU A 162 7.67 1.29 0.79
CA LEU A 162 7.17 1.73 2.10
C LEU A 162 7.52 3.19 2.38
N MET A 163 8.73 3.63 2.05
CA MET A 163 9.14 5.03 2.23
C MET A 163 8.27 5.99 1.41
N ILE A 164 7.98 5.67 0.16
CA ILE A 164 7.08 6.47 -0.70
C ILE A 164 5.69 6.52 -0.10
N ARG A 165 5.15 5.38 0.34
CA ARG A 165 3.83 5.27 0.98
C ARG A 165 3.76 6.10 2.25
N ILE A 166 4.72 5.93 3.17
CA ILE A 166 4.79 6.70 4.42
C ILE A 166 4.85 8.19 4.11
N SER A 167 5.68 8.61 3.15
CA SER A 167 5.82 10.03 2.76
C SER A 167 4.51 10.61 2.22
N LEU A 168 3.71 9.83 1.48
CA LEU A 168 2.42 10.28 0.96
C LEU A 168 1.40 10.53 2.10
N PHE A 169 1.27 9.59 3.04
CA PHE A 169 0.37 9.75 4.19
C PHE A 169 0.85 10.84 5.13
N PHE A 170 2.16 10.95 5.34
CA PHE A 170 2.75 12.00 6.14
C PHE A 170 2.50 13.39 5.52
N TYR A 171 2.67 13.52 4.21
CA TYR A 171 2.31 14.75 3.49
C TYR A 171 0.82 15.08 3.66
N GLY A 172 -0.07 14.09 3.47
CA GLY A 172 -1.51 14.26 3.66
C GLY A 172 -1.87 14.72 5.07
N LEU A 173 -1.23 14.15 6.11
CA LEU A 173 -1.40 14.55 7.49
C LEU A 173 -1.00 16.02 7.72
N CYS A 174 0.18 16.43 7.25
CA CYS A 174 0.66 17.80 7.37
C CYS A 174 -0.25 18.78 6.61
N LEU A 175 -0.64 18.44 5.39
CA LEU A 175 -1.50 19.27 4.56
C LEU A 175 -2.91 19.41 5.15
N GLY A 176 -3.51 18.31 5.58
CA GLY A 176 -4.84 18.31 6.20
C GLY A 176 -4.86 19.14 7.48
N THR A 177 -3.83 19.04 8.30
CA THR A 177 -3.67 19.86 9.51
C THR A 177 -3.52 21.34 9.16
N ALA A 178 -2.73 21.69 8.16
CA ALA A 178 -2.56 23.06 7.69
C ALA A 178 -3.89 23.64 7.19
N GLN A 179 -4.67 22.86 6.45
CA GLN A 179 -6.00 23.26 5.97
C GLN A 179 -6.99 23.46 7.13
N PHE A 180 -6.97 22.55 8.12
CA PHE A 180 -7.83 22.66 9.31
C PHE A 180 -7.55 23.93 10.11
N PHE A 181 -6.28 24.24 10.36
CA PHE A 181 -5.87 25.47 11.06
C PHE A 181 -5.80 26.71 10.17
N LYS A 182 -6.15 26.58 8.88
CA LYS A 182 -6.11 27.67 7.89
C LYS A 182 -4.75 28.37 7.82
N THR A 183 -3.67 27.62 7.93
CA THR A 183 -2.30 28.13 7.80
C THR A 183 -1.89 28.21 6.34
N ASN A 184 -1.03 29.17 6.00
CA ASN A 184 -0.56 29.38 4.63
C ASN A 184 0.39 28.29 4.12
N THR A 185 0.95 27.47 5.01
CA THR A 185 1.91 26.42 4.67
C THR A 185 1.80 25.24 5.63
N TYR A 186 2.05 24.04 5.14
CA TYR A 186 2.08 22.81 5.95
C TYR A 186 3.45 22.54 6.59
N LYS A 187 4.52 23.23 6.15
CA LYS A 187 5.90 22.96 6.56
C LYS A 187 6.15 22.99 8.09
N PRO A 188 5.53 23.89 8.88
CA PRO A 188 5.71 23.88 10.34
C PRO A 188 5.27 22.59 11.02
N PHE A 189 4.35 21.83 10.40
CA PHE A 189 3.82 20.60 10.95
C PHE A 189 4.71 19.37 10.66
N VAL A 190 5.69 19.48 9.74
CA VAL A 190 6.53 18.36 9.33
C VAL A 190 7.35 17.81 10.50
N ILE A 191 8.08 18.65 11.21
CA ILE A 191 8.93 18.17 12.31
C ILE A 191 8.11 17.64 13.50
N PRO A 192 7.07 18.33 14.00
CA PRO A 192 6.23 17.77 15.07
C PRO A 192 5.60 16.42 14.73
N PHE A 193 5.05 16.27 13.52
CA PHE A 193 4.46 14.99 13.13
C PHE A 193 5.51 13.92 12.86
N ALA A 194 6.69 14.26 12.36
CA ALA A 194 7.78 13.29 12.25
C ALA A 194 8.14 12.70 13.63
N TRP A 195 8.21 13.54 14.66
CA TRP A 195 8.41 13.10 16.04
C TRP A 195 7.29 12.16 16.51
N LEU A 196 6.03 12.51 16.28
CA LEU A 196 4.90 11.67 16.67
C LEU A 196 4.91 10.33 15.93
N ILE A 197 5.19 10.33 14.62
CA ILE A 197 5.30 9.11 13.81
C ILE A 197 6.47 8.25 14.30
N GLY A 198 7.63 8.86 14.54
CA GLY A 198 8.82 8.16 15.02
C GLY A 198 8.61 7.52 16.39
N VAL A 199 8.12 8.28 17.36
CA VAL A 199 7.80 7.76 18.70
C VAL A 199 6.70 6.69 18.60
N GLY A 200 5.62 6.97 17.83
CA GLY A 200 4.53 6.01 17.62
C GLY A 200 5.02 4.68 17.06
N ALA A 201 5.94 4.70 16.08
CA ALA A 201 6.47 3.49 15.47
C ALA A 201 7.19 2.55 16.47
N PHE A 202 7.71 3.08 17.59
CA PHE A 202 8.35 2.27 18.62
C PHE A 202 7.37 1.69 19.65
N PHE A 203 6.26 2.37 19.89
CA PHE A 203 5.30 1.98 20.94
C PHE A 203 4.07 1.28 20.38
N PHE A 204 3.87 1.32 19.06
CA PHE A 204 2.64 0.87 18.41
C PHE A 204 2.40 -0.63 18.55
N ALA A 205 3.45 -1.45 18.42
CA ALA A 205 3.34 -2.90 18.56
C ALA A 205 4.66 -3.50 19.06
N LYS A 206 4.56 -4.46 19.98
CA LYS A 206 5.70 -5.17 20.57
C LYS A 206 6.10 -6.40 19.77
N ASN A 207 5.16 -6.98 19.04
CA ASN A 207 5.37 -8.21 18.30
C ASN A 207 4.46 -8.29 17.06
N TYR A 208 4.73 -9.27 16.19
CA TYR A 208 3.97 -9.48 14.96
C TYR A 208 2.48 -9.79 15.20
N SER A 209 2.16 -10.48 16.29
CA SER A 209 0.77 -10.84 16.61
C SER A 209 -0.08 -9.60 16.87
N GLU A 210 0.44 -8.62 17.62
CA GLU A 210 -0.24 -7.35 17.87
C GLU A 210 -0.45 -6.54 16.58
N ILE A 211 0.56 -6.55 15.67
CA ILE A 211 0.43 -5.92 14.35
C ILE A 211 -0.68 -6.59 13.54
N ASN A 212 -0.71 -7.92 13.52
CA ASN A 212 -1.69 -8.68 12.77
C ASN A 212 -3.11 -8.47 13.30
N GLU A 213 -3.28 -8.45 14.63
CA GLU A 213 -4.54 -8.12 15.26
C GLU A 213 -5.02 -6.72 14.90
N PHE A 214 -4.15 -5.71 14.98
CA PHE A 214 -4.46 -4.35 14.57
C PHE A 214 -4.86 -4.28 13.08
N LEU A 215 -4.15 -4.98 12.20
CA LEU A 215 -4.48 -4.99 10.77
C LEU A 215 -5.91 -5.49 10.51
N PHE A 216 -6.32 -6.57 11.14
CA PHE A 216 -7.65 -7.13 10.90
C PHE A 216 -8.75 -6.41 11.67
N GLN A 217 -8.52 -6.02 12.93
CA GLN A 217 -9.57 -5.45 13.77
C GLN A 217 -9.77 -3.95 13.59
N SER A 218 -8.73 -3.21 13.21
CA SER A 218 -8.79 -1.75 13.14
C SER A 218 -8.48 -1.20 11.75
N TYR A 219 -7.35 -1.59 11.18
CA TYR A 219 -6.88 -1.01 9.92
C TYR A 219 -7.83 -1.31 8.75
N VAL A 220 -8.24 -2.56 8.56
CA VAL A 220 -9.15 -2.95 7.47
C VAL A 220 -10.50 -2.23 7.57
N PRO A 221 -11.22 -2.25 8.71
CA PRO A 221 -12.49 -1.53 8.84
C PRO A 221 -12.36 -0.02 8.63
N ILE A 222 -11.33 0.62 9.21
CA ILE A 222 -11.09 2.06 9.06
C ILE A 222 -10.88 2.41 7.58
N ASN A 223 -10.05 1.64 6.87
CA ASN A 223 -9.78 1.93 5.45
C ASN A 223 -11.00 1.68 4.55
N ILE A 224 -11.84 0.69 4.85
CA ILE A 224 -13.10 0.50 4.13
C ILE A 224 -14.03 1.71 4.35
N ILE A 225 -14.14 2.20 5.58
CA ILE A 225 -14.94 3.39 5.88
C ILE A 225 -14.39 4.60 5.14
N MET A 226 -13.09 4.86 5.24
CA MET A 226 -12.43 6.02 4.61
C MET A 226 -12.42 5.94 3.08
N GLY A 227 -12.19 4.76 2.51
CA GLY A 227 -12.05 4.57 1.07
C GLY A 227 -13.35 4.34 0.32
N ALA A 228 -14.42 3.90 0.99
CA ALA A 228 -15.71 3.65 0.37
C ALA A 228 -16.85 4.46 1.00
N ALA A 229 -17.08 4.36 2.30
CA ALA A 229 -18.25 4.97 2.93
C ALA A 229 -18.21 6.50 2.86
N PHE A 230 -17.09 7.14 3.21
CA PHE A 230 -16.97 8.60 3.12
C PHE A 230 -17.07 9.15 1.69
N PRO A 231 -16.36 8.62 0.67
CA PRO A 231 -16.53 9.07 -0.71
C PRO A 231 -17.95 8.92 -1.23
N LEU A 232 -18.63 7.81 -0.92
CA LEU A 232 -20.03 7.60 -1.29
C LEU A 232 -20.96 8.61 -0.59
N LEU A 233 -20.75 8.87 0.69
CA LEU A 233 -21.51 9.86 1.45
C LEU A 233 -21.33 11.26 0.83
N PHE A 234 -20.11 11.67 0.52
CA PHE A 234 -19.85 12.95 -0.13
C PHE A 234 -20.46 13.03 -1.54
N LEU A 235 -20.44 11.94 -2.30
CA LEU A 235 -21.09 11.87 -3.59
C LEU A 235 -22.61 12.07 -3.46
N CYS A 236 -23.26 11.39 -2.52
CA CYS A 236 -24.68 11.56 -2.24
C CYS A 236 -25.04 13.01 -1.87
N ILE A 237 -24.26 13.61 -0.97
CA ILE A 237 -24.45 15.01 -0.57
C ILE A 237 -24.29 15.95 -1.79
N ALA A 238 -23.24 15.75 -2.59
CA ALA A 238 -22.98 16.55 -3.79
C ALA A 238 -24.15 16.46 -4.79
N MET A 239 -24.67 15.26 -5.05
CA MET A 239 -25.83 15.07 -5.94
C MET A 239 -27.08 15.77 -5.42
N MET A 240 -27.33 15.73 -4.10
CA MET A 240 -28.47 16.43 -3.50
C MET A 240 -28.34 17.96 -3.65
N LEU A 241 -27.12 18.51 -3.45
CA LEU A 241 -26.87 19.95 -3.58
C LEU A 241 -26.98 20.44 -5.03
N ILE A 242 -26.51 19.64 -6.00
CA ILE A 242 -26.63 19.96 -7.43
C ILE A 242 -28.11 19.98 -7.83
N LYS A 243 -28.90 18.97 -7.41
CA LYS A 243 -30.34 18.91 -7.72
C LYS A 243 -31.09 20.11 -7.12
N LYS A 244 -30.70 20.60 -5.94
CA LYS A 244 -31.32 21.76 -5.31
C LYS A 244 -31.01 23.10 -6.00
N LYS A 245 -29.87 23.16 -6.74
CA LYS A 245 -29.52 24.37 -7.54
C LYS A 245 -30.12 24.39 -8.92
N ALA A 246 -30.65 23.26 -9.41
CA ALA A 246 -31.26 23.11 -10.73
C ALA A 246 -32.80 23.29 -10.72
N VAL A 247 -33.38 23.50 -9.54
CA VAL A 247 -34.75 23.90 -9.26
C VAL A 247 -34.75 25.34 -8.75
#